data_3b2e847e7c8bc00040d44c195208e73b
#
_entry.id   3b2e847e7c8bc00040d44c195208e73b
#
_cell.length_a   1.000
_cell.length_b   1.000
_cell.length_c   1.000
_cell.angle_alpha   90.00
_cell.angle_beta   90.00
_cell.angle_gamma   90.00
#
_symmetry.space_group_name_H-M   'P 1'
#
loop_
_entity.id
_entity.type
_entity.pdbx_description
1 polymer ?
#
loop_
_entity_poly.entity_id
_entity_poly.type
_entity_poly.pdbx_seq_one_letter_code
_entity_poly.pdbx_strand_id
1 'polypeptide(L)'
;FKRVEYRQPKICLKTKDSILFLGKNEIYYAEGSNHHVIYHTAQGEFPVRSSLQEAEEQLGAEFSRSSHSYIVNLGFVTMVGKNDVTVHGEAIPLSRAMRRDFLDAVNRYYGVR
;
A
#
# COMPACT_ATOMS: atom_id res chain seq x y z
N PHE A 1 0.35 34.71 17.55
CA PHE A 1 0.64 33.33 17.87
C PHE A 1 0.20 32.39 16.76
N LYS A 2 1.10 31.58 16.34
CA LYS A 2 0.80 30.63 15.29
C LYS A 2 0.91 29.21 15.81
N ARG A 3 -0.13 28.46 15.58
CA ARG A 3 -0.14 27.07 15.99
C ARG A 3 0.48 26.20 14.93
N VAL A 4 1.38 25.31 15.38
CA VAL A 4 1.99 24.34 14.49
C VAL A 4 1.06 23.14 14.39
N GLU A 5 0.71 22.80 13.16
CA GLU A 5 -0.11 21.64 12.89
C GLU A 5 0.73 20.58 12.23
N TYR A 6 0.68 19.39 12.79
CA TYR A 6 1.33 18.24 12.18
C TYR A 6 0.33 17.52 11.32
N ARG A 7 0.59 17.52 10.03
CA ARG A 7 -0.28 16.82 9.08
C ARG A 7 0.46 15.63 8.53
N GLN A 8 -0.25 14.54 8.40
CA GLN A 8 0.27 13.40 7.67
C GLN A 8 0.45 13.81 6.22
N PRO A 9 1.59 13.51 5.62
CA PRO A 9 1.75 13.75 4.20
C PRO A 9 0.68 12.98 3.44
N LYS A 10 0.08 13.64 2.47
CA LYS A 10 -0.95 13.01 1.66
C LYS A 10 -0.36 12.52 0.36
N ILE A 11 -0.90 11.41 -0.12
CA ILE A 11 -0.57 10.88 -1.42
C ILE A 11 -1.53 11.50 -2.42
N CYS A 12 -0.99 11.97 -3.52
CA CYS A 12 -1.78 12.57 -4.59
C CYS A 12 -2.00 11.53 -5.68
N LEU A 13 -3.25 11.19 -5.94
CA LEU A 13 -3.63 10.22 -6.96
C LEU A 13 -4.36 10.93 -8.08
N LYS A 14 -3.83 10.82 -9.29
CA LYS A 14 -4.46 11.41 -10.47
C LYS A 14 -5.20 10.34 -11.23
N THR A 15 -6.52 10.38 -11.18
CA THR A 15 -7.35 9.50 -11.99
C THR A 15 -7.71 10.21 -13.29
N LYS A 16 -8.47 9.54 -14.13
CA LYS A 16 -8.90 10.13 -15.40
C LYS A 16 -9.68 11.42 -15.19
N ASP A 17 -10.51 11.45 -14.15
CA ASP A 17 -11.46 12.54 -13.97
C ASP A 17 -11.21 13.40 -12.74
N SER A 18 -10.25 13.05 -11.88
CA SER A 18 -10.09 13.75 -10.63
C SER A 18 -8.68 13.62 -10.08
N ILE A 19 -8.39 14.44 -9.10
CA ILE A 19 -7.16 14.37 -8.33
C ILE A 19 -7.57 14.19 -6.88
N LEU A 20 -7.09 13.11 -6.26
CA LEU A 20 -7.43 12.82 -4.88
C LEU A 20 -6.20 13.00 -3.99
N PHE A 21 -6.45 13.45 -2.79
CA PHE A 21 -5.41 13.58 -1.78
C PHE A 21 -5.79 12.71 -0.61
N LEU A 22 -5.03 11.63 -0.41
CA LEU A 22 -5.33 10.63 0.61
C LEU A 22 -4.17 10.48 1.57
N GLY A 23 -4.48 10.32 2.84
CA GLY A 23 -3.46 9.94 3.81
C GLY A 23 -3.09 8.48 3.60
N LYS A 24 -1.86 8.11 3.97
CA LYS A 24 -1.43 6.72 3.82
C LYS A 24 -2.31 5.76 4.61
N ASN A 25 -2.87 6.24 5.73
CA ASN A 25 -3.75 5.41 6.55
C ASN A 25 -5.12 5.18 5.93
N GLU A 26 -5.39 5.76 4.76
CA GLU A 26 -6.62 5.50 4.03
C GLU A 26 -6.43 4.52 2.88
N ILE A 27 -5.19 4.12 2.60
CA ILE A 27 -4.88 3.22 1.50
C ILE A 27 -4.57 1.84 2.06
N TYR A 28 -5.36 0.85 1.66
CA TYR A 28 -5.20 -0.51 2.15
C TYR A 28 -4.15 -1.28 1.37
N TYR A 29 -4.25 -1.26 0.06
CA TYR A 29 -3.27 -1.89 -0.82
C TYR A 29 -3.44 -1.33 -2.24
N ALA A 30 -2.46 -1.63 -3.07
CA ALA A 30 -2.45 -1.22 -4.46
C ALA A 30 -2.16 -2.43 -5.34
N GLU A 31 -2.81 -2.46 -6.48
CA GLU A 31 -2.74 -3.61 -7.38
C GLU A 31 -2.38 -3.13 -8.79
N GLY A 32 -1.38 -3.78 -9.40
CA GLY A 32 -0.99 -3.43 -10.77
C GLY A 32 -1.87 -4.15 -11.78
N SER A 33 -2.32 -3.42 -12.82
CA SER A 33 -3.17 -3.99 -13.86
C SER A 33 -3.08 -3.13 -15.11
N ASN A 34 -2.56 -3.70 -16.20
CA ASN A 34 -2.55 -3.06 -17.53
C ASN A 34 -2.13 -1.59 -17.52
N HIS A 35 -0.92 -1.32 -17.09
CA HIS A 35 -0.35 0.04 -17.07
C HIS A 35 -1.05 0.97 -16.08
N HIS A 36 -1.90 0.41 -15.22
CA HIS A 36 -2.55 1.15 -14.15
C HIS A 36 -2.21 0.54 -12.82
N VAL A 37 -2.32 1.35 -11.78
CA VAL A 37 -2.27 0.89 -10.41
C VAL A 37 -3.63 1.22 -9.82
N ILE A 38 -4.32 0.20 -9.31
CA ILE A 38 -5.61 0.37 -8.70
C ILE A 38 -5.40 0.48 -7.20
N TYR A 39 -5.69 1.64 -6.65
CA TYR A 39 -5.56 1.87 -5.22
C TYR A 39 -6.86 1.52 -4.51
N HIS A 40 -6.79 0.59 -3.58
CA HIS A 40 -7.94 0.17 -2.76
C HIS A 40 -7.88 0.93 -1.46
N THR A 41 -8.85 1.81 -1.25
CA THR A 41 -8.82 2.79 -0.18
C THR A 41 -10.12 2.81 0.60
N ALA A 42 -10.12 3.56 1.70
CA ALA A 42 -11.32 3.79 2.50
C ALA A 42 -12.39 4.54 1.71
N GLN A 43 -11.99 5.25 0.65
CA GLN A 43 -12.92 6.04 -0.17
C GLN A 43 -13.37 5.28 -1.41
N GLY A 44 -12.86 4.07 -1.64
CA GLY A 44 -13.18 3.30 -2.83
C GLY A 44 -11.93 2.92 -3.60
N GLU A 45 -12.11 2.48 -4.83
CA GLU A 45 -11.02 2.04 -5.70
C GLU A 45 -10.75 3.08 -6.76
N PHE A 46 -9.47 3.40 -6.95
CA PHE A 46 -9.07 4.45 -7.88
C PHE A 46 -7.96 3.96 -8.80
N PRO A 47 -8.23 3.81 -10.10
CA PRO A 47 -7.20 3.46 -11.07
C PRO A 47 -6.39 4.69 -11.43
N VAL A 48 -5.08 4.54 -11.36
CA VAL A 48 -4.13 5.60 -11.70
C VAL A 48 -3.18 5.06 -12.75
N ARG A 49 -2.94 5.82 -13.83
CA ARG A 49 -2.00 5.40 -14.84
C ARG A 49 -0.60 5.54 -14.28
N SER A 50 0.02 4.42 -14.00
CA SER A 50 1.29 4.37 -13.30
C SER A 50 1.83 2.96 -13.34
N SER A 51 3.14 2.80 -13.09
CA SER A 51 3.71 1.50 -12.84
C SER A 51 3.65 1.20 -11.35
N LEU A 52 3.71 -0.07 -11.00
CA LEU A 52 3.74 -0.45 -9.60
C LEU A 52 5.02 0.03 -8.91
N GLN A 53 6.12 0.11 -9.68
CA GLN A 53 7.38 0.64 -9.15
C GLN A 53 7.25 2.10 -8.76
N GLU A 54 6.60 2.89 -9.61
CA GLU A 54 6.36 4.30 -9.29
C GLU A 54 5.48 4.44 -8.05
N ALA A 55 4.46 3.60 -7.94
CA ALA A 55 3.59 3.60 -6.78
C ALA A 55 4.35 3.24 -5.51
N GLU A 56 5.23 2.25 -5.61
CA GLU A 56 6.04 1.82 -4.48
C GLU A 56 6.91 2.95 -3.95
N GLU A 57 7.52 3.70 -4.85
CA GLU A 57 8.35 4.83 -4.48
C GLU A 57 7.55 5.92 -3.79
N GLN A 58 6.37 6.19 -4.30
CA GLN A 58 5.51 7.22 -3.74
C GLN A 58 4.96 6.82 -2.36
N LEU A 59 4.60 5.55 -2.20
CA LEU A 59 3.99 5.08 -0.96
C LEU A 59 4.99 4.95 0.20
N GLY A 60 6.21 4.55 -0.10
CA GLY A 60 7.28 4.54 0.90
C GLY A 60 7.30 3.31 1.79
N ALA A 61 8.03 3.41 2.89
CA ALA A 61 8.41 2.26 3.71
C ALA A 61 7.27 1.65 4.53
N GLU A 62 6.14 2.33 4.64
CA GLU A 62 4.98 1.79 5.35
C GLU A 62 4.23 0.77 4.51
N PHE A 63 4.64 0.60 3.26
CA PHE A 63 4.06 -0.33 2.32
C PHE A 63 5.11 -1.31 1.87
N SER A 64 4.69 -2.50 1.48
CA SER A 64 5.64 -3.51 0.99
C SER A 64 5.00 -4.37 -0.09
N ARG A 65 5.82 -4.77 -1.05
CA ARG A 65 5.40 -5.70 -2.09
C ARG A 65 5.13 -7.08 -1.49
N SER A 66 3.98 -7.62 -1.78
CA SER A 66 3.67 -9.01 -1.43
C SER A 66 3.80 -9.93 -2.64
N SER A 67 3.75 -9.34 -3.84
CA SER A 67 3.95 -10.07 -5.09
C SER A 67 4.31 -9.07 -6.18
N HIS A 68 4.49 -9.58 -7.40
CA HIS A 68 4.75 -8.72 -8.55
C HIS A 68 3.59 -7.75 -8.82
N SER A 69 2.41 -8.07 -8.37
CA SER A 69 1.21 -7.30 -8.70
C SER A 69 0.63 -6.55 -7.53
N TYR A 70 1.15 -6.70 -6.32
CA TYR A 70 0.53 -6.11 -5.15
C TYR A 70 1.51 -5.42 -4.23
N ILE A 71 1.09 -4.27 -3.71
CA ILE A 71 1.78 -3.56 -2.63
C ILE A 71 0.76 -3.42 -1.50
N VAL A 72 1.12 -3.80 -0.29
CA VAL A 72 0.19 -3.74 0.83
C VAL A 72 0.65 -2.76 1.88
N ASN A 73 -0.32 -2.11 2.52
CA ASN A 73 -0.08 -1.23 3.65
C ASN A 73 0.14 -2.10 4.88
N LEU A 74 1.36 -2.05 5.43
CA LEU A 74 1.72 -2.88 6.56
C LEU A 74 0.86 -2.61 7.80
N GLY A 75 0.36 -1.39 7.92
CA GLY A 75 -0.51 -1.02 9.04
C GLY A 75 -1.86 -1.72 9.03
N PHE A 76 -2.27 -2.29 7.90
CA PHE A 76 -3.56 -2.98 7.79
C PHE A 76 -3.41 -4.50 7.69
N VAL A 77 -2.19 -5.01 7.83
CA VAL A 77 -1.96 -6.45 7.82
C VAL A 77 -2.44 -7.05 9.12
N THR A 78 -3.33 -8.03 9.05
CA THR A 78 -3.83 -8.71 10.23
C THR A 78 -3.35 -10.15 10.33
N MET A 79 -2.89 -10.73 9.23
CA MET A 79 -2.38 -12.08 9.24
C MET A 79 -1.48 -12.31 8.03
N VAL A 80 -0.37 -13.00 8.25
CA VAL A 80 0.51 -13.41 7.18
C VAL A 80 0.44 -14.93 7.09
N GLY A 81 -0.12 -15.43 6.01
CA GLY A 81 -0.22 -16.85 5.78
C GLY A 81 0.93 -17.37 4.95
N LYS A 82 0.78 -18.58 4.47
CA LYS A 82 1.81 -19.22 3.65
C LYS A 82 1.84 -18.64 2.24
N ASN A 83 0.67 -18.40 1.66
CA ASN A 83 0.55 -17.97 0.28
C ASN A 83 -0.21 -16.66 0.15
N ASP A 84 -0.65 -16.08 1.24
CA ASP A 84 -1.38 -14.81 1.19
C ASP A 84 -1.19 -14.00 2.46
N VAL A 85 -1.61 -12.74 2.35
CA VAL A 85 -1.58 -11.79 3.46
C VAL A 85 -2.99 -11.26 3.58
N THR A 86 -3.52 -11.21 4.78
CA THR A 86 -4.83 -10.61 5.01
C THR A 86 -4.65 -9.14 5.30
N VAL A 87 -5.24 -8.31 4.44
CA VAL A 87 -5.14 -6.85 4.54
C VAL A 87 -6.56 -6.31 4.52
N HIS A 88 -6.97 -5.69 5.60
CA HIS A 88 -8.31 -5.12 5.73
C HIS A 88 -9.39 -6.13 5.29
N GLY A 89 -9.25 -7.38 5.74
CA GLY A 89 -10.23 -8.41 5.44
C GLY A 89 -10.07 -9.11 4.09
N GLU A 90 -9.15 -8.66 3.25
CA GLU A 90 -8.94 -9.23 1.92
C GLU A 90 -7.68 -10.10 1.90
N ALA A 91 -7.77 -11.23 1.21
CA ALA A 91 -6.63 -12.11 1.05
C ALA A 91 -5.83 -11.66 -0.18
N ILE A 92 -4.64 -11.16 0.05
CA ILE A 92 -3.77 -10.65 -1.01
C ILE A 92 -2.64 -11.66 -1.25
N PRO A 93 -2.35 -12.01 -2.50
CA PRO A 93 -1.30 -13.00 -2.77
C PRO A 93 0.06 -12.60 -2.20
N LEU A 94 0.73 -13.56 -1.60
CA LEU A 94 2.10 -13.43 -1.12
C LEU A 94 2.95 -14.41 -1.90
N SER A 95 3.79 -13.91 -2.81
CA SER A 95 4.58 -14.77 -3.65
C SER A 95 5.77 -15.35 -2.86
N ARG A 96 6.21 -16.53 -3.29
CA ARG A 96 7.38 -17.16 -2.67
C ARG A 96 8.62 -16.27 -2.83
N ALA A 97 8.76 -15.65 -3.98
CA ALA A 97 9.94 -14.83 -4.26
C ALA A 97 10.03 -13.61 -3.35
N MET A 98 8.90 -13.08 -2.92
CA MET A 98 8.89 -11.86 -2.12
C MET A 98 8.63 -12.09 -0.64
N ARG A 99 8.41 -13.35 -0.25
CA ARG A 99 8.03 -13.67 1.11
C ARG A 99 9.05 -13.21 2.14
N ARG A 100 10.32 -13.45 1.87
CA ARG A 100 11.38 -13.10 2.81
C ARG A 100 11.45 -11.59 3.03
N ASP A 101 11.49 -10.85 1.95
CA ASP A 101 11.56 -9.39 2.04
C ASP A 101 10.31 -8.81 2.69
N PHE A 102 9.15 -9.41 2.38
CA PHE A 102 7.91 -8.98 2.98
C PHE A 102 7.91 -9.21 4.50
N LEU A 103 8.36 -10.37 4.95
CA LEU A 103 8.43 -10.66 6.38
C LEU A 103 9.43 -9.74 7.09
N ASP A 104 10.54 -9.43 6.42
CA ASP A 104 11.49 -8.48 6.98
C ASP A 104 10.84 -7.10 7.15
N ALA A 105 10.05 -6.69 6.18
CA ALA A 105 9.35 -5.41 6.26
C ALA A 105 8.32 -5.40 7.39
N VAL A 106 7.59 -6.49 7.56
CA VAL A 106 6.63 -6.63 8.65
C VAL A 106 7.34 -6.53 9.99
N ASN A 107 8.47 -7.23 10.13
CA ASN A 107 9.21 -7.22 11.38
C ASN A 107 9.73 -5.82 11.72
N ARG A 108 10.23 -5.11 10.73
CA ARG A 108 10.68 -3.73 10.94
C ARG A 108 9.53 -2.82 11.34
N TYR A 109 8.41 -2.96 10.65
CA TYR A 109 7.27 -2.08 10.89
C TYR A 109 6.68 -2.28 12.29
N TYR A 110 6.56 -3.52 12.73
CA TYR A 110 5.94 -3.85 14.02
C TYR A 110 6.95 -4.02 15.14
N GLY A 111 8.24 -3.96 14.85
CA GLY A 111 9.27 -4.15 15.86
C GLY A 111 9.30 -5.55 16.44
N VAL A 112 8.94 -6.55 15.66
CA VAL A 112 8.94 -7.94 16.09
C VAL A 112 10.37 -8.44 16.20
N ARG A 113 10.63 -9.22 17.22
CA ARG A 113 11.97 -9.77 17.48
C ARG A 113 12.00 -11.27 17.37
#